data_b362e6e74417fc39f0343587f20d0206
#
_entry.id   b362e6e74417fc39f0343587f20d0206
#
_cell.length_a   1.000
_cell.length_b   1.000
_cell.length_c   1.000
_cell.angle_alpha   90.00
_cell.angle_beta   90.00
_cell.angle_gamma   90.00
#
_symmetry.space_group_name_H-M   'P 1'
#
loop_
_entity.id
_entity.type
_entity.pdbx_description
1 polymer ?
#
loop_
_entity_poly.entity_id
_entity_poly.type
_entity_poly.pdbx_seq_one_letter_code
_entity_poly.pdbx_strand_id
1 'polypeptide(L)'
;INPSKSGYNLSDLAWDYLGALLKSGPMNNAHAVSIIKQLRPKLEIELREKSLFNLFTDIEMPLVEVLAQMELTGIKLDLEILNKLSEDLEKRLIKLIEDIYELSGCEFNINSPKQLRAILFERLKLPVIKRSKTGPSTDEEVLRKLADKHKLPHFLLEYRQLTKLKSTYIDALPNLVEPETGRIHTSFNQTATETGRLSSSEPNLQNLPIKTDLGKNIRRAVIAFSKDSYLLSCDYSQVELRILAHLSKDKNLVSAFKNGKDVHRITASLIYGLEEKEITEPMRDTAKRVNFGIIYGLTSFGLSRDLGISIDE
;
A
#
# COMPACT_ATOMS: atom_id res chain seq x y z
N ILE A 1 1.47 -9.07 20.38
CA ILE A 1 2.60 -9.51 21.22
C ILE A 1 3.82 -9.88 20.35
N ASN A 2 3.63 -10.59 19.26
CA ASN A 2 4.70 -10.93 18.32
C ASN A 2 4.28 -10.56 16.87
N PRO A 3 4.61 -9.37 16.38
CA PRO A 3 4.17 -8.87 15.07
C PRO A 3 4.80 -9.62 13.89
N SER A 4 5.92 -10.33 14.11
CA SER A 4 6.60 -11.10 13.04
C SER A 4 5.99 -12.48 12.77
N LYS A 5 5.00 -12.90 13.56
CA LYS A 5 4.37 -14.22 13.40
C LYS A 5 3.36 -14.20 12.25
N SER A 6 3.50 -15.13 11.31
CA SER A 6 2.68 -15.20 10.09
C SER A 6 1.24 -15.70 10.31
N GLY A 7 0.87 -16.14 11.51
CA GLY A 7 -0.46 -16.65 11.83
C GLY A 7 -0.69 -16.81 13.32
N TYR A 8 -1.94 -16.68 13.73
CA TYR A 8 -2.39 -16.77 15.12
C TYR A 8 -3.54 -17.77 15.24
N ASN A 9 -3.48 -18.89 14.50
CA ASN A 9 -4.50 -19.92 14.64
C ASN A 9 -4.41 -20.57 16.04
N LEU A 10 -5.51 -21.09 16.50
CA LEU A 10 -5.62 -21.61 17.85
C LEU A 10 -4.68 -22.81 18.11
N SER A 11 -4.39 -23.59 17.06
CA SER A 11 -3.49 -24.75 17.17
C SER A 11 -2.03 -24.30 17.45
N ASP A 12 -1.56 -23.26 16.74
CA ASP A 12 -0.22 -22.74 16.95
C ASP A 12 -0.07 -22.08 18.33
N LEU A 13 -1.09 -21.33 18.76
CA LEU A 13 -1.11 -20.72 20.07
C LEU A 13 -1.18 -21.77 21.20
N ALA A 14 -1.96 -22.84 21.04
CA ALA A 14 -2.01 -23.94 21.99
C ALA A 14 -0.66 -24.64 22.12
N TRP A 15 0.03 -24.86 21.01
CA TRP A 15 1.38 -25.43 21.01
C TRP A 15 2.38 -24.50 21.71
N ASP A 16 2.44 -23.24 21.31
CA ASP A 16 3.43 -22.27 21.81
C ASP A 16 3.31 -21.99 23.31
N TYR A 17 2.07 -21.88 23.80
CA TYR A 17 1.82 -21.44 25.17
C TYR A 17 1.41 -22.55 26.15
N LEU A 18 0.86 -23.65 25.64
CA LEU A 18 0.35 -24.75 26.45
C LEU A 18 1.12 -26.07 26.22
N GLY A 19 1.96 -26.16 25.19
CA GLY A 19 2.58 -27.41 24.76
C GLY A 19 1.57 -28.44 24.28
N ALA A 20 0.35 -28.04 23.92
CA ALA A 20 -0.75 -28.91 23.55
C ALA A 20 -0.80 -29.09 22.02
N LEU A 21 -0.61 -30.34 21.57
CA LEU A 21 -0.82 -30.71 20.17
C LEU A 21 -2.32 -30.93 19.94
N LEU A 22 -2.90 -30.09 19.09
CA LEU A 22 -4.27 -30.29 18.61
C LEU A 22 -4.24 -31.26 17.43
N LYS A 23 -5.05 -32.32 17.50
CA LYS A 23 -5.20 -33.27 16.38
C LYS A 23 -5.76 -32.54 15.16
N SER A 24 -5.20 -32.80 13.99
CA SER A 24 -5.72 -32.33 12.72
C SER A 24 -7.14 -32.87 12.49
N GLY A 25 -8.10 -31.99 12.34
CA GLY A 25 -9.51 -32.31 12.14
C GLY A 25 -10.43 -31.18 12.63
N PRO A 26 -11.73 -31.25 12.37
CA PRO A 26 -12.68 -30.25 12.86
C PRO A 26 -12.63 -30.22 14.39
N MET A 27 -12.19 -29.07 14.93
CA MET A 27 -12.12 -28.87 16.37
C MET A 27 -13.53 -28.74 16.95
N ASN A 28 -13.84 -29.55 17.96
CA ASN A 28 -15.09 -29.37 18.71
C ASN A 28 -15.04 -28.02 19.43
N ASN A 29 -16.09 -27.23 19.30
CA ASN A 29 -16.22 -25.91 19.90
C ASN A 29 -15.94 -25.90 21.42
N ALA A 30 -16.35 -26.92 22.15
CA ALA A 30 -16.06 -27.06 23.58
C ALA A 30 -14.55 -27.16 23.86
N HIS A 31 -13.81 -27.89 23.04
CA HIS A 31 -12.37 -28.01 23.17
C HIS A 31 -11.67 -26.68 22.83
N ALA A 32 -12.10 -25.98 21.77
CA ALA A 32 -11.58 -24.67 21.40
C ALA A 32 -11.78 -23.66 22.55
N VAL A 33 -12.96 -23.59 23.15
CA VAL A 33 -13.28 -22.73 24.29
C VAL A 33 -12.38 -23.06 25.52
N SER A 34 -12.18 -24.36 25.79
CA SER A 34 -11.29 -24.79 26.88
C SER A 34 -9.86 -24.31 26.69
N ILE A 35 -9.34 -24.39 25.46
CA ILE A 35 -8.00 -23.91 25.13
C ILE A 35 -7.90 -22.38 25.26
N ILE A 36 -8.86 -21.64 24.75
CA ILE A 36 -8.92 -20.18 24.85
C ILE A 36 -8.92 -19.77 26.35
N LYS A 37 -9.70 -20.46 27.17
CA LYS A 37 -9.71 -20.21 28.63
C LYS A 37 -8.36 -20.42 29.28
N GLN A 38 -7.57 -21.40 28.84
CA GLN A 38 -6.23 -21.67 29.37
C GLN A 38 -5.18 -20.68 28.81
N LEU A 39 -5.32 -20.23 27.58
CA LEU A 39 -4.42 -19.26 26.93
C LEU A 39 -4.54 -17.88 27.57
N ARG A 40 -5.75 -17.44 27.90
CA ARG A 40 -6.04 -16.09 28.37
C ARG A 40 -5.11 -15.63 29.51
N PRO A 41 -4.95 -16.34 30.64
CA PRO A 41 -4.11 -15.86 31.74
C PRO A 41 -2.64 -15.78 31.33
N LYS A 42 -2.14 -16.66 30.48
CA LYS A 42 -0.76 -16.64 30.01
C LYS A 42 -0.49 -15.45 29.08
N LEU A 43 -1.38 -15.18 28.16
CA LEU A 43 -1.28 -14.01 27.26
C LEU A 43 -1.44 -12.70 28.04
N GLU A 44 -2.29 -12.66 29.06
CA GLU A 44 -2.45 -11.48 29.91
C GLU A 44 -1.19 -11.18 30.73
N ILE A 45 -0.52 -12.19 31.27
CA ILE A 45 0.78 -12.02 31.93
C ILE A 45 1.81 -11.45 30.97
N GLU A 46 1.94 -12.02 29.76
CA GLU A 46 2.89 -11.54 28.77
C GLU A 46 2.62 -10.10 28.32
N LEU A 47 1.35 -9.71 28.16
CA LEU A 47 0.96 -8.33 27.86
C LEU A 47 1.41 -7.36 28.96
N ARG A 48 1.29 -7.77 30.23
CA ARG A 48 1.74 -6.95 31.35
C ARG A 48 3.26 -6.84 31.43
N GLU A 49 3.96 -7.94 31.25
CA GLU A 49 5.44 -7.97 31.23
C GLU A 49 6.01 -7.07 30.12
N LYS A 50 5.35 -7.03 28.96
CA LYS A 50 5.73 -6.18 27.82
C LYS A 50 5.17 -4.74 27.90
N SER A 51 4.49 -4.39 28.99
CA SER A 51 3.83 -3.07 29.15
C SER A 51 2.80 -2.74 28.04
N LEU A 52 2.17 -3.78 27.48
CA LEU A 52 1.18 -3.65 26.39
C LEU A 52 -0.27 -3.82 26.90
N PHE A 53 -0.48 -4.09 28.18
CA PHE A 53 -1.82 -4.39 28.70
C PHE A 53 -2.78 -3.21 28.57
N ASN A 54 -2.33 -1.99 28.88
CA ASN A 54 -3.16 -0.78 28.71
C ASN A 54 -3.47 -0.50 27.24
N LEU A 55 -2.48 -0.67 26.34
CA LEU A 55 -2.73 -0.57 24.90
C LEU A 55 -3.84 -1.55 24.47
N PHE A 56 -3.77 -2.79 24.95
CA PHE A 56 -4.77 -3.81 24.63
C PHE A 56 -6.16 -3.43 25.16
N THR A 57 -6.27 -3.02 26.45
CA THR A 57 -7.58 -2.74 27.09
C THR A 57 -8.19 -1.42 26.65
N ASP A 58 -7.38 -0.38 26.46
CA ASP A 58 -7.86 0.98 26.33
C ASP A 58 -8.00 1.41 24.85
N ILE A 59 -7.30 0.71 23.94
CA ILE A 59 -7.30 1.04 22.51
C ILE A 59 -7.74 -0.16 21.68
N GLU A 60 -7.03 -1.29 21.71
CA GLU A 60 -7.25 -2.41 20.78
C GLU A 60 -8.62 -3.06 20.97
N MET A 61 -9.04 -3.31 22.21
CA MET A 61 -10.33 -3.93 22.48
C MET A 61 -11.54 -3.02 22.15
N PRO A 62 -11.55 -1.73 22.54
CA PRO A 62 -12.59 -0.81 22.10
C PRO A 62 -12.66 -0.62 20.57
N LEU A 63 -11.50 -0.67 19.89
CA LEU A 63 -11.43 -0.55 18.44
C LEU A 63 -12.14 -1.68 17.70
N VAL A 64 -12.23 -2.88 18.29
CA VAL A 64 -12.95 -4.04 17.69
C VAL A 64 -14.39 -3.68 17.35
N GLU A 65 -15.11 -3.03 18.25
CA GLU A 65 -16.49 -2.62 18.03
C GLU A 65 -16.61 -1.58 16.89
N VAL A 66 -15.69 -0.61 16.88
CA VAL A 66 -15.67 0.41 15.82
C VAL A 66 -15.40 -0.22 14.45
N LEU A 67 -14.43 -1.12 14.36
CA LEU A 67 -14.11 -1.82 13.10
C LEU A 67 -15.27 -2.71 12.66
N ALA A 68 -15.91 -3.44 13.56
CA ALA A 68 -17.07 -4.25 13.24
C ALA A 68 -18.21 -3.38 12.65
N GLN A 69 -18.48 -2.22 13.22
CA GLN A 69 -19.47 -1.28 12.67
C GLN A 69 -19.05 -0.72 11.31
N MET A 70 -17.77 -0.43 11.09
CA MET A 70 -17.26 0.01 9.80
C MET A 70 -17.40 -1.08 8.73
N GLU A 71 -17.09 -2.33 9.06
CA GLU A 71 -17.28 -3.48 8.19
C GLU A 71 -18.74 -3.70 7.84
N LEU A 72 -19.64 -3.67 8.82
CA LEU A 72 -21.09 -3.80 8.62
C LEU A 72 -21.67 -2.63 7.80
N THR A 73 -21.16 -1.41 7.99
CA THR A 73 -21.62 -0.24 7.25
C THR A 73 -21.21 -0.32 5.78
N GLY A 74 -19.98 -0.71 5.50
CA GLY A 74 -19.44 -0.80 4.15
C GLY A 74 -19.36 0.56 3.44
N ILE A 75 -19.04 0.53 2.16
CA ILE A 75 -18.96 1.70 1.28
C ILE A 75 -19.80 1.51 0.03
N LYS A 76 -20.36 2.59 -0.49
CA LYS A 76 -21.16 2.59 -1.72
C LYS A 76 -20.31 2.98 -2.93
N LEU A 77 -20.55 2.30 -4.04
CA LEU A 77 -19.91 2.60 -5.31
C LEU A 77 -20.93 3.06 -6.37
N ASP A 78 -20.50 3.97 -7.20
CA ASP A 78 -21.15 4.31 -8.46
C ASP A 78 -20.65 3.33 -9.55
N LEU A 79 -21.49 2.34 -9.85
CA LEU A 79 -21.15 1.29 -10.82
C LEU A 79 -21.15 1.82 -12.26
N GLU A 80 -21.90 2.88 -12.58
CA GLU A 80 -21.90 3.49 -13.91
C GLU A 80 -20.55 4.11 -14.24
N ILE A 81 -19.95 4.81 -13.27
CA ILE A 81 -18.58 5.35 -13.40
C ILE A 81 -17.58 4.22 -13.66
N LEU A 82 -17.63 3.13 -12.86
CA LEU A 82 -16.70 2.01 -13.02
C LEU A 82 -16.88 1.28 -14.34
N ASN A 83 -18.11 1.03 -14.76
CA ASN A 83 -18.40 0.40 -16.05
C ASN A 83 -17.88 1.23 -17.22
N LYS A 84 -18.13 2.54 -17.22
CA LYS A 84 -17.60 3.45 -18.25
C LYS A 84 -16.07 3.46 -18.26
N LEU A 85 -15.44 3.49 -17.09
CA LEU A 85 -13.97 3.40 -16.99
C LEU A 85 -13.46 2.07 -17.53
N SER A 86 -14.16 0.96 -17.29
CA SER A 86 -13.78 -0.36 -17.82
C SER A 86 -13.81 -0.38 -19.34
N GLU A 87 -14.88 0.14 -19.96
CA GLU A 87 -15.00 0.22 -21.43
C GLU A 87 -13.92 1.12 -22.06
N ASP A 88 -13.67 2.29 -21.48
CA ASP A 88 -12.67 3.22 -22.00
C ASP A 88 -11.24 2.63 -21.88
N LEU A 89 -10.96 1.93 -20.79
CA LEU A 89 -9.68 1.25 -20.62
C LEU A 89 -9.51 0.05 -21.55
N GLU A 90 -10.58 -0.70 -21.82
CA GLU A 90 -10.52 -1.82 -22.76
C GLU A 90 -10.09 -1.35 -24.13
N LYS A 91 -10.72 -0.28 -24.65
CA LYS A 91 -10.36 0.33 -25.94
C LYS A 91 -8.89 0.79 -25.96
N ARG A 92 -8.44 1.39 -24.86
CA ARG A 92 -7.05 1.86 -24.73
C ARG A 92 -6.06 0.70 -24.67
N LEU A 93 -6.39 -0.37 -23.95
CA LEU A 93 -5.56 -1.57 -23.86
C LEU A 93 -5.44 -2.31 -25.19
N ILE A 94 -6.54 -2.42 -25.97
CA ILE A 94 -6.51 -3.02 -27.31
C ILE A 94 -5.51 -2.26 -28.19
N LYS A 95 -5.63 -0.94 -28.26
CA LYS A 95 -4.71 -0.12 -29.05
C LYS A 95 -3.25 -0.26 -28.56
N LEU A 96 -3.06 -0.28 -27.26
CA LEU A 96 -1.72 -0.42 -26.65
C LEU A 96 -1.08 -1.80 -26.95
N ILE A 97 -1.89 -2.86 -27.03
CA ILE A 97 -1.44 -4.19 -27.44
C ILE A 97 -1.01 -4.20 -28.91
N GLU A 98 -1.78 -3.55 -29.79
CA GLU A 98 -1.42 -3.38 -31.21
C GLU A 98 -0.08 -2.64 -31.35
N ASP A 99 0.08 -1.51 -30.67
CA ASP A 99 1.33 -0.74 -30.67
C ASP A 99 2.53 -1.56 -30.12
N ILE A 100 2.31 -2.37 -29.07
CA ILE A 100 3.33 -3.27 -28.51
C ILE A 100 3.74 -4.33 -29.54
N TYR A 101 2.79 -4.92 -30.26
CA TYR A 101 3.08 -5.94 -31.26
C TYR A 101 3.79 -5.35 -32.49
N GLU A 102 3.40 -4.17 -32.93
CA GLU A 102 4.09 -3.43 -33.98
C GLU A 102 5.55 -3.15 -33.60
N LEU A 103 5.78 -2.59 -32.40
CA LEU A 103 7.14 -2.27 -31.91
C LEU A 103 8.00 -3.50 -31.66
N SER A 104 7.40 -4.63 -31.30
CA SER A 104 8.12 -5.91 -31.12
C SER A 104 8.35 -6.66 -32.41
N GLY A 105 7.57 -6.37 -33.45
CA GLY A 105 7.56 -7.05 -34.75
C GLY A 105 6.98 -8.47 -34.71
N CYS A 106 6.24 -8.83 -33.68
CA CYS A 106 5.48 -10.09 -33.56
C CYS A 106 4.50 -10.05 -32.42
N GLU A 107 3.49 -10.89 -32.48
CA GLU A 107 2.60 -11.18 -31.38
C GLU A 107 3.26 -12.08 -30.35
N PHE A 108 3.03 -11.82 -29.05
CA PHE A 108 3.53 -12.62 -27.95
C PHE A 108 2.66 -12.40 -26.70
N ASN A 109 2.76 -13.28 -25.71
CA ASN A 109 2.08 -13.06 -24.44
C ASN A 109 2.84 -12.01 -23.61
N ILE A 110 2.32 -10.76 -23.58
CA ILE A 110 2.89 -9.60 -22.86
C ILE A 110 3.03 -9.88 -21.37
N ASN A 111 2.14 -10.69 -20.80
CA ASN A 111 2.16 -11.08 -19.38
C ASN A 111 3.13 -12.23 -19.08
N SER A 112 3.78 -12.82 -20.10
CA SER A 112 4.80 -13.86 -19.89
C SER A 112 6.19 -13.25 -19.72
N PRO A 113 6.81 -13.32 -18.51
CA PRO A 113 8.17 -12.80 -18.31
C PRO A 113 9.21 -13.47 -19.21
N LYS A 114 8.98 -14.73 -19.60
CA LYS A 114 9.87 -15.49 -20.48
C LYS A 114 9.84 -14.94 -21.91
N GLN A 115 8.63 -14.75 -22.47
CA GLN A 115 8.49 -14.22 -23.83
C GLN A 115 8.94 -12.77 -23.90
N LEU A 116 8.59 -11.97 -22.90
CA LEU A 116 9.00 -10.58 -22.84
C LEU A 116 10.53 -10.42 -22.79
N ARG A 117 11.24 -11.31 -22.08
CA ARG A 117 12.70 -11.34 -22.08
C ARG A 117 13.28 -11.60 -23.46
N ALA A 118 12.73 -12.59 -24.19
CA ALA A 118 13.17 -12.89 -25.54
C ALA A 118 12.98 -11.68 -26.46
N ILE A 119 11.86 -10.97 -26.38
CA ILE A 119 11.63 -9.76 -27.16
C ILE A 119 12.65 -8.65 -26.80
N LEU A 120 12.77 -8.30 -25.52
CA LEU A 120 13.60 -7.17 -25.10
C LEU A 120 15.10 -7.41 -25.31
N PHE A 121 15.60 -8.58 -24.96
CA PHE A 121 17.05 -8.83 -24.85
C PHE A 121 17.62 -9.66 -26.03
N GLU A 122 16.83 -10.53 -26.64
CA GLU A 122 17.31 -11.37 -27.75
C GLU A 122 16.95 -10.74 -29.11
N ARG A 123 15.71 -10.27 -29.30
CA ARG A 123 15.25 -9.68 -30.56
C ARG A 123 15.64 -8.21 -30.70
N LEU A 124 15.27 -7.36 -29.73
CA LEU A 124 15.59 -5.92 -29.76
C LEU A 124 17.00 -5.61 -29.25
N LYS A 125 17.72 -6.62 -28.71
CA LYS A 125 19.10 -6.53 -28.22
C LYS A 125 19.33 -5.36 -27.25
N LEU A 126 18.31 -5.05 -26.43
CA LEU A 126 18.44 -4.02 -25.40
C LEU A 126 19.42 -4.47 -24.30
N PRO A 127 20.13 -3.55 -23.65
CA PRO A 127 21.12 -3.91 -22.64
C PRO A 127 20.46 -4.54 -21.41
N VAL A 128 21.10 -5.58 -20.86
CA VAL A 128 20.67 -6.23 -19.61
C VAL A 128 21.12 -5.39 -18.43
N ILE A 129 20.20 -4.71 -17.77
CA ILE A 129 20.47 -3.82 -16.62
C ILE A 129 20.57 -4.60 -15.32
N LYS A 130 19.70 -5.62 -15.14
CA LYS A 130 19.62 -6.40 -13.90
C LYS A 130 19.29 -7.86 -14.22
N ARG A 131 19.85 -8.79 -13.45
CA ARG A 131 19.55 -10.22 -13.54
C ARG A 131 18.83 -10.70 -12.30
N SER A 132 17.87 -11.59 -12.49
CA SER A 132 17.21 -12.39 -11.46
C SER A 132 17.71 -13.83 -11.49
N LYS A 133 17.27 -14.68 -10.54
CA LYS A 133 17.58 -16.12 -10.54
C LYS A 133 17.16 -16.84 -11.84
N THR A 134 16.17 -16.31 -12.54
CA THR A 134 15.59 -16.93 -13.76
C THR A 134 16.02 -16.26 -15.07
N GLY A 135 16.97 -15.32 -15.02
CA GLY A 135 17.49 -14.60 -16.20
C GLY A 135 17.38 -13.07 -16.09
N PRO A 136 17.52 -12.33 -17.22
CA PRO A 136 17.38 -10.87 -17.22
C PRO A 136 16.06 -10.43 -16.61
N SER A 137 16.08 -9.42 -15.72
CA SER A 137 14.86 -8.89 -15.11
C SER A 137 14.09 -8.04 -16.11
N THR A 138 12.76 -8.08 -15.99
CA THR A 138 11.82 -7.20 -16.70
C THR A 138 10.95 -6.43 -15.72
N ASP A 139 11.47 -6.18 -14.50
CA ASP A 139 10.76 -5.41 -13.49
C ASP A 139 10.59 -3.93 -13.92
N GLU A 140 9.78 -3.20 -13.15
CA GLU A 140 9.44 -1.82 -13.47
C GLU A 140 10.68 -0.92 -13.56
N GLU A 141 11.65 -1.13 -12.66
CA GLU A 141 12.90 -0.35 -12.64
C GLU A 141 13.71 -0.56 -13.91
N VAL A 142 13.82 -1.82 -14.36
CA VAL A 142 14.51 -2.16 -15.60
C VAL A 142 13.80 -1.56 -16.81
N LEU A 143 12.48 -1.68 -16.89
CA LEU A 143 11.72 -1.11 -18.00
C LEU A 143 11.82 0.41 -18.03
N ARG A 144 11.81 1.11 -16.90
CA ARG A 144 12.03 2.57 -16.83
C ARG A 144 13.38 2.98 -17.40
N LYS A 145 14.46 2.28 -17.05
CA LYS A 145 15.81 2.56 -17.60
C LYS A 145 15.95 2.20 -19.08
N LEU A 146 15.17 1.24 -19.57
CA LEU A 146 15.14 0.87 -20.98
C LEU A 146 14.25 1.80 -21.83
N ALA A 147 13.33 2.53 -21.22
CA ALA A 147 12.42 3.45 -21.90
C ALA A 147 13.18 4.61 -22.62
N ASP A 148 14.36 5.00 -22.10
CA ASP A 148 15.23 5.99 -22.74
C ASP A 148 15.91 5.44 -24.03
N LYS A 149 15.93 4.12 -24.21
CA LYS A 149 16.64 3.47 -25.32
C LYS A 149 15.68 2.94 -26.42
N HIS A 150 14.45 2.65 -26.07
CA HIS A 150 13.45 2.13 -27.00
C HIS A 150 12.03 2.43 -26.51
N LYS A 151 11.08 2.64 -27.43
CA LYS A 151 9.68 2.97 -27.09
C LYS A 151 8.92 1.81 -26.43
N LEU A 152 9.22 0.56 -26.80
CA LEU A 152 8.50 -0.61 -26.30
C LEU A 152 8.45 -0.70 -24.75
N PRO A 153 9.52 -0.50 -23.98
CA PRO A 153 9.46 -0.49 -22.52
C PRO A 153 8.49 0.53 -21.92
N HIS A 154 8.32 1.70 -22.56
CA HIS A 154 7.34 2.69 -22.12
C HIS A 154 5.91 2.17 -22.26
N PHE A 155 5.58 1.59 -23.41
CA PHE A 155 4.26 0.98 -23.66
C PHE A 155 3.99 -0.22 -22.72
N LEU A 156 5.02 -1.01 -22.43
CA LEU A 156 4.91 -2.12 -21.46
C LEU A 156 4.63 -1.64 -20.04
N LEU A 157 5.23 -0.54 -19.61
CA LEU A 157 4.96 0.08 -18.31
C LEU A 157 3.50 0.57 -18.23
N GLU A 158 3.05 1.25 -19.27
CA GLU A 158 1.67 1.72 -19.38
C GLU A 158 0.68 0.55 -19.39
N TYR A 159 0.92 -0.48 -20.20
CA TYR A 159 0.11 -1.68 -20.26
C TYR A 159 -0.04 -2.35 -18.88
N ARG A 160 1.07 -2.55 -18.18
CA ARG A 160 1.07 -3.14 -16.83
C ARG A 160 0.29 -2.31 -15.83
N GLN A 161 0.46 -0.99 -15.88
CA GLN A 161 -0.26 -0.07 -15.00
C GLN A 161 -1.76 -0.12 -15.25
N LEU A 162 -2.19 0.00 -16.50
CA LEU A 162 -3.62 -0.01 -16.88
C LEU A 162 -4.26 -1.36 -16.58
N THR A 163 -3.60 -2.46 -16.94
CA THR A 163 -4.09 -3.82 -16.67
C THR A 163 -4.25 -4.07 -15.17
N LYS A 164 -3.27 -3.65 -14.36
CA LYS A 164 -3.34 -3.78 -12.90
C LYS A 164 -4.50 -2.97 -12.32
N LEU A 165 -4.69 -1.73 -12.75
CA LEU A 165 -5.78 -0.89 -12.25
C LEU A 165 -7.15 -1.44 -12.67
N LYS A 166 -7.28 -1.90 -13.92
CA LYS A 166 -8.49 -2.52 -14.44
C LYS A 166 -8.85 -3.77 -13.64
N SER A 167 -7.94 -4.73 -13.55
CA SER A 167 -8.19 -6.02 -12.91
C SER A 167 -8.34 -5.94 -11.38
N THR A 168 -7.60 -5.04 -10.71
CA THR A 168 -7.61 -4.97 -9.24
C THR A 168 -8.78 -4.15 -8.70
N TYR A 169 -9.19 -3.12 -9.41
CA TYR A 169 -10.19 -2.18 -8.92
C TYR A 169 -11.43 -2.08 -9.79
N ILE A 170 -11.26 -1.78 -11.09
CA ILE A 170 -12.38 -1.38 -11.93
C ILE A 170 -13.31 -2.56 -12.21
N ASP A 171 -12.76 -3.73 -12.54
CA ASP A 171 -13.54 -4.94 -12.83
C ASP A 171 -13.83 -5.75 -11.55
N ALA A 172 -12.93 -5.69 -10.54
CA ALA A 172 -13.09 -6.48 -9.34
C ALA A 172 -14.10 -5.88 -8.34
N LEU A 173 -14.06 -4.57 -8.11
CA LEU A 173 -14.90 -3.93 -7.10
C LEU A 173 -16.41 -4.09 -7.36
N PRO A 174 -16.93 -3.98 -8.60
CA PRO A 174 -18.36 -4.23 -8.86
C PRO A 174 -18.82 -5.62 -8.45
N ASN A 175 -17.97 -6.63 -8.61
CA ASN A 175 -18.31 -8.03 -8.27
C ASN A 175 -18.33 -8.32 -6.75
N LEU A 176 -17.83 -7.38 -5.94
CA LEU A 176 -17.80 -7.46 -4.48
C LEU A 176 -18.94 -6.70 -3.81
N VAL A 177 -19.82 -6.09 -4.60
CA VAL A 177 -20.99 -5.40 -4.07
C VAL A 177 -21.98 -6.43 -3.57
N GLU A 178 -22.26 -6.40 -2.27
CA GLU A 178 -23.26 -7.26 -1.63
C GLU A 178 -24.66 -6.88 -2.11
N PRO A 179 -25.44 -7.82 -2.70
CA PRO A 179 -26.75 -7.51 -3.27
C PRO A 179 -27.76 -6.95 -2.26
N GLU A 180 -27.70 -7.42 -1.01
CA GLU A 180 -28.65 -6.98 0.03
C GLU A 180 -28.41 -5.55 0.49
N THR A 181 -27.13 -5.13 0.58
CA THR A 181 -26.75 -3.79 1.08
C THR A 181 -26.48 -2.80 -0.04
N GLY A 182 -26.16 -3.28 -1.25
CA GLY A 182 -25.68 -2.47 -2.36
C GLY A 182 -24.31 -1.82 -2.08
N ARG A 183 -23.51 -2.42 -1.20
CA ARG A 183 -22.23 -1.89 -0.72
C ARG A 183 -21.13 -2.92 -0.77
N ILE A 184 -19.89 -2.46 -0.70
CA ILE A 184 -18.73 -3.30 -0.47
C ILE A 184 -18.39 -3.29 1.01
N HIS A 185 -18.12 -4.46 1.56
CA HIS A 185 -17.71 -4.66 2.93
C HIS A 185 -16.29 -5.22 2.95
N THR A 186 -15.33 -4.41 3.39
CA THR A 186 -13.93 -4.84 3.59
C THR A 186 -13.76 -5.42 4.98
N SER A 187 -12.77 -6.26 5.18
CA SER A 187 -12.37 -6.73 6.50
C SER A 187 -11.14 -5.97 6.99
N PHE A 188 -11.16 -5.49 8.23
CA PHE A 188 -10.02 -4.85 8.88
C PHE A 188 -9.27 -5.80 9.78
N ASN A 189 -7.94 -5.76 9.75
CA ASN A 189 -7.10 -6.58 10.59
C ASN A 189 -6.18 -5.71 11.46
N GLN A 190 -6.26 -5.88 12.79
CA GLN A 190 -5.46 -5.14 13.77
C GLN A 190 -4.07 -5.76 13.98
N THR A 191 -3.85 -7.01 13.56
CA THR A 191 -2.64 -7.78 13.89
C THR A 191 -1.76 -8.10 12.69
N ALA A 192 -2.09 -7.61 11.49
CA ALA A 192 -1.38 -7.97 10.27
C ALA A 192 -0.10 -7.17 10.01
N THR A 193 0.11 -6.04 10.70
CA THR A 193 1.27 -5.18 10.48
C THR A 193 2.16 -5.10 11.70
N GLU A 194 3.48 -5.07 11.50
CA GLU A 194 4.46 -4.91 12.58
C GLU A 194 4.45 -3.51 13.20
N THR A 195 3.91 -2.54 12.49
CA THR A 195 3.90 -1.12 12.89
C THR A 195 2.68 -0.72 13.71
N GLY A 196 1.72 -1.63 13.95
CA GLY A 196 0.44 -1.32 14.60
C GLY A 196 -0.57 -0.60 13.71
N ARG A 197 -0.30 -0.46 12.40
CA ARG A 197 -1.31 0.05 11.45
C ARG A 197 -2.36 -1.02 11.18
N LEU A 198 -3.59 -0.60 10.94
CA LEU A 198 -4.62 -1.49 10.40
C LEU A 198 -4.27 -1.89 8.97
N SER A 199 -4.66 -3.08 8.57
CA SER A 199 -4.72 -3.49 7.17
C SER A 199 -6.16 -3.80 6.77
N SER A 200 -6.48 -3.66 5.48
CA SER A 200 -7.77 -4.05 4.94
C SER A 200 -7.61 -5.13 3.86
N SER A 201 -8.59 -6.04 3.78
CA SER A 201 -8.61 -7.13 2.81
C SER A 201 -10.04 -7.42 2.36
N GLU A 202 -10.16 -8.04 1.21
CA GLU A 202 -11.43 -8.52 0.63
C GLU A 202 -12.54 -7.47 0.52
N PRO A 203 -12.29 -6.31 -0.16
CA PRO A 203 -11.09 -5.88 -0.89
C PRO A 203 -10.15 -5.02 -0.04
N ASN A 204 -8.86 -4.89 -0.47
CA ASN A 204 -7.96 -3.92 0.14
C ASN A 204 -8.29 -2.50 -0.35
N LEU A 205 -9.03 -1.75 0.45
CA LEU A 205 -9.46 -0.37 0.14
C LEU A 205 -8.40 0.69 0.49
N GLN A 206 -7.38 0.34 1.27
CA GLN A 206 -6.30 1.26 1.65
C GLN A 206 -5.33 1.54 0.50
N ASN A 207 -5.30 0.67 -0.53
CA ASN A 207 -4.43 0.79 -1.68
C ASN A 207 -5.09 1.41 -2.91
N LEU A 208 -6.25 2.07 -2.77
CA LEU A 208 -6.87 2.79 -3.88
C LEU A 208 -5.91 3.85 -4.44
N PRO A 209 -5.70 3.87 -5.76
CA PRO A 209 -4.71 4.75 -6.37
C PRO A 209 -5.10 6.23 -6.21
N ILE A 210 -4.10 7.11 -6.01
CA ILE A 210 -4.33 8.54 -5.75
C ILE A 210 -3.62 9.42 -6.78
N LYS A 211 -2.44 9.00 -7.26
CA LYS A 211 -1.51 9.88 -7.98
C LYS A 211 -1.86 10.12 -9.44
N THR A 212 -2.53 9.18 -10.10
CA THR A 212 -2.87 9.27 -11.52
C THR A 212 -4.30 9.76 -11.71
N ASP A 213 -4.60 10.35 -12.86
CA ASP A 213 -5.98 10.80 -13.17
C ASP A 213 -6.96 9.62 -13.22
N LEU A 214 -6.51 8.47 -13.72
CA LEU A 214 -7.29 7.23 -13.66
C LEU A 214 -7.57 6.83 -12.19
N GLY A 215 -6.56 6.90 -11.32
CA GLY A 215 -6.73 6.65 -9.89
C GLY A 215 -7.73 7.59 -9.23
N LYS A 216 -7.69 8.88 -9.57
CA LYS A 216 -8.68 9.86 -9.11
C LYS A 216 -10.09 9.51 -9.59
N ASN A 217 -10.25 9.05 -10.84
CA ASN A 217 -11.54 8.63 -11.38
C ASN A 217 -12.09 7.38 -10.69
N ILE A 218 -11.22 6.39 -10.37
CA ILE A 218 -11.62 5.22 -9.56
C ILE A 218 -12.12 5.68 -8.19
N ARG A 219 -11.44 6.64 -7.54
CA ARG A 219 -11.88 7.18 -6.25
C ARG A 219 -13.19 7.96 -6.32
N ARG A 220 -13.48 8.63 -7.44
CA ARG A 220 -14.77 9.31 -7.66
C ARG A 220 -15.95 8.34 -7.69
N ALA A 221 -15.71 7.07 -7.98
CA ALA A 221 -16.74 6.04 -7.90
C ALA A 221 -17.12 5.69 -6.45
N VAL A 222 -16.33 6.07 -5.44
CA VAL A 222 -16.72 5.95 -4.04
C VAL A 222 -17.62 7.13 -3.72
N ILE A 223 -18.88 6.84 -3.40
CA ILE A 223 -19.93 7.85 -3.20
C ILE A 223 -20.58 7.74 -1.82
N ALA A 224 -21.22 8.83 -1.39
CA ALA A 224 -22.04 8.85 -0.19
C ALA A 224 -23.30 7.98 -0.35
N PHE A 225 -23.92 7.57 0.76
CA PHE A 225 -25.07 6.66 0.74
C PHE A 225 -26.32 7.23 0.11
N SER A 226 -26.53 8.52 0.25
CA SER A 226 -27.70 9.24 -0.27
C SER A 226 -27.30 10.62 -0.79
N LYS A 227 -28.25 11.31 -1.44
CA LYS A 227 -28.04 12.67 -1.95
C LYS A 227 -27.79 13.69 -0.84
N ASP A 228 -28.28 13.41 0.37
CA ASP A 228 -28.16 14.30 1.54
C ASP A 228 -27.00 13.88 2.46
N SER A 229 -26.17 12.94 2.04
CA SER A 229 -25.01 12.45 2.77
C SER A 229 -23.72 12.94 2.13
N TYR A 230 -22.66 13.04 2.93
CA TYR A 230 -21.33 13.45 2.48
C TYR A 230 -20.28 12.45 2.93
N LEU A 231 -19.23 12.31 2.13
CA LEU A 231 -18.00 11.65 2.55
C LEU A 231 -17.12 12.68 3.26
N LEU A 232 -16.89 12.48 4.55
CA LEU A 232 -15.96 13.29 5.33
C LEU A 232 -14.60 12.59 5.35
N SER A 233 -13.55 13.28 4.88
CA SER A 233 -12.17 12.82 4.96
C SER A 233 -11.42 13.66 5.98
N CYS A 234 -10.95 13.02 7.05
CA CYS A 234 -10.14 13.65 8.09
C CYS A 234 -8.79 12.93 8.17
N ASP A 235 -7.71 13.70 8.22
CA ASP A 235 -6.35 13.15 8.37
C ASP A 235 -5.53 14.02 9.33
N TYR A 236 -4.68 13.38 10.12
CA TYR A 236 -3.76 14.09 11.00
C TYR A 236 -2.65 14.75 10.19
N SER A 237 -2.50 16.06 10.31
CA SER A 237 -1.43 16.79 9.63
C SER A 237 -0.05 16.37 10.15
N GLN A 238 0.72 15.69 9.31
CA GLN A 238 2.12 15.31 9.56
C GLN A 238 2.34 14.59 10.91
N VAL A 239 1.42 13.68 11.30
CA VAL A 239 1.42 13.06 12.62
C VAL A 239 2.74 12.36 12.95
N GLU A 240 3.35 11.65 12.00
CA GLU A 240 4.61 10.93 12.20
C GLU A 240 5.78 11.89 12.51
N LEU A 241 5.87 13.02 11.80
CA LEU A 241 6.88 14.05 12.07
C LEU A 241 6.64 14.76 13.42
N ARG A 242 5.38 14.94 13.82
CA ARG A 242 5.04 15.48 15.15
C ARG A 242 5.45 14.53 16.27
N ILE A 243 5.21 13.24 16.08
CA ILE A 243 5.66 12.21 17.03
C ILE A 243 7.20 12.16 17.07
N LEU A 244 7.86 12.21 15.91
CA LEU A 244 9.33 12.29 15.86
C LEU A 244 9.86 13.51 16.61
N ALA A 245 9.29 14.69 16.37
CA ALA A 245 9.67 15.92 17.09
C ALA A 245 9.48 15.78 18.60
N HIS A 246 8.39 15.14 19.04
CA HIS A 246 8.11 14.89 20.46
C HIS A 246 9.11 13.93 21.10
N LEU A 247 9.43 12.83 20.41
CA LEU A 247 10.33 11.79 20.94
C LEU A 247 11.81 12.22 20.89
N SER A 248 12.25 12.81 19.77
CA SER A 248 13.64 13.27 19.58
C SER A 248 13.94 14.56 20.36
N LYS A 249 12.91 15.35 20.62
CA LYS A 249 13.03 16.71 21.19
C LYS A 249 13.94 17.62 20.35
N ASP A 250 14.05 17.34 19.06
CA ASP A 250 14.81 18.17 18.14
C ASP A 250 14.27 19.60 18.14
N LYS A 251 15.14 20.55 18.41
CA LYS A 251 14.75 21.96 18.61
C LYS A 251 14.17 22.57 17.36
N ASN A 252 14.65 22.20 16.19
CA ASN A 252 14.20 22.75 14.92
C ASN A 252 12.81 22.23 14.55
N LEU A 253 12.60 20.90 14.66
CA LEU A 253 11.29 20.30 14.43
C LEU A 253 10.24 20.80 15.40
N VAL A 254 10.57 20.85 16.71
CA VAL A 254 9.65 21.34 17.75
C VAL A 254 9.31 22.82 17.50
N SER A 255 10.30 23.66 17.18
CA SER A 255 10.07 25.08 16.88
C SER A 255 9.22 25.25 15.61
N ALA A 256 9.49 24.49 14.56
CA ALA A 256 8.72 24.53 13.33
C ALA A 256 7.22 24.24 13.58
N PHE A 257 6.92 23.17 14.31
CA PHE A 257 5.53 22.82 14.64
C PHE A 257 4.85 23.81 15.57
N LYS A 258 5.55 24.33 16.59
CA LYS A 258 5.00 25.36 17.49
C LYS A 258 4.65 26.66 16.76
N ASN A 259 5.42 27.01 15.73
CA ASN A 259 5.22 28.22 14.93
C ASN A 259 4.32 27.99 13.71
N GLY A 260 3.68 26.80 13.57
CA GLY A 260 2.80 26.48 12.45
C GLY A 260 3.48 26.42 11.08
N LYS A 261 4.80 26.24 11.05
CA LYS A 261 5.59 26.18 9.81
C LYS A 261 5.46 24.83 9.12
N ASP A 262 5.61 24.84 7.80
CA ASP A 262 5.67 23.62 6.98
C ASP A 262 7.09 23.00 7.04
N VAL A 263 7.21 21.90 7.79
CA VAL A 263 8.48 21.19 7.96
C VAL A 263 9.10 20.77 6.62
N HIS A 264 8.27 20.40 5.63
CA HIS A 264 8.77 20.01 4.31
C HIS A 264 9.34 21.21 3.53
N ARG A 265 8.75 22.40 3.68
CA ARG A 265 9.31 23.63 3.10
C ARG A 265 10.61 24.03 3.77
N ILE A 266 10.70 23.90 5.10
CA ILE A 266 11.95 24.15 5.84
C ILE A 266 13.05 23.18 5.36
N THR A 267 12.76 21.90 5.27
CA THR A 267 13.72 20.91 4.77
C THR A 267 14.13 21.19 3.33
N ALA A 268 13.18 21.57 2.47
CA ALA A 268 13.49 21.97 1.09
C ALA A 268 14.40 23.20 1.05
N SER A 269 14.14 24.21 1.89
CA SER A 269 15.00 25.38 2.03
C SER A 269 16.44 25.02 2.38
N LEU A 270 16.61 24.07 3.29
CA LEU A 270 17.94 23.57 3.67
C LEU A 270 18.62 22.76 2.55
N ILE A 271 17.88 21.89 1.84
CA ILE A 271 18.41 21.07 0.75
C ILE A 271 18.86 21.92 -0.44
N TYR A 272 18.02 22.90 -0.83
CA TYR A 272 18.27 23.71 -2.04
C TYR A 272 18.99 25.03 -1.77
N GLY A 273 19.21 25.41 -0.50
CA GLY A 273 19.84 26.68 -0.14
C GLY A 273 19.01 27.91 -0.51
N LEU A 274 17.67 27.78 -0.59
CA LEU A 274 16.74 28.83 -0.98
C LEU A 274 15.90 29.29 0.21
N GLU A 275 15.33 30.49 0.15
CA GLU A 275 14.37 30.94 1.14
C GLU A 275 13.02 30.18 1.04
N GLU A 276 12.31 29.99 2.15
CA GLU A 276 11.03 29.25 2.19
C GLU A 276 10.00 29.71 1.14
N LYS A 277 9.99 31.01 0.82
CA LYS A 277 9.10 31.62 -0.20
C LYS A 277 9.44 31.24 -1.65
N GLU A 278 10.70 30.83 -1.91
CA GLU A 278 11.20 30.45 -3.23
C GLU A 278 11.02 28.94 -3.50
N ILE A 279 10.64 28.16 -2.47
CA ILE A 279 10.44 26.73 -2.59
C ILE A 279 9.20 26.43 -3.42
N THR A 280 9.38 25.77 -4.53
CA THR A 280 8.31 25.27 -5.40
C THR A 280 7.68 24.00 -4.84
N GLU A 281 6.47 23.64 -5.31
CA GLU A 281 5.82 22.39 -4.88
C GLU A 281 6.63 21.13 -5.24
N PRO A 282 7.30 20.99 -6.40
CA PRO A 282 8.20 19.87 -6.65
C PRO A 282 9.36 19.77 -5.66
N MET A 283 9.97 20.89 -5.26
CA MET A 283 11.03 20.91 -4.25
C MET A 283 10.52 20.48 -2.88
N ARG A 284 9.34 20.96 -2.50
CA ARG A 284 8.65 20.53 -1.28
C ARG A 284 8.33 19.04 -1.27
N ASP A 285 7.88 18.49 -2.39
CA ASP A 285 7.59 17.05 -2.53
C ASP A 285 8.87 16.21 -2.45
N THR A 286 10.00 16.71 -2.95
CA THR A 286 11.30 16.09 -2.77
C THR A 286 11.70 16.06 -1.30
N ALA A 287 11.63 17.19 -0.61
CA ALA A 287 11.89 17.25 0.84
C ALA A 287 10.94 16.38 1.67
N LYS A 288 9.68 16.26 1.25
CA LYS A 288 8.73 15.33 1.86
C LYS A 288 9.22 13.88 1.76
N ARG A 289 9.71 13.46 0.59
CA ARG A 289 10.29 12.11 0.41
C ARG A 289 11.53 11.90 1.28
N VAL A 290 12.40 12.91 1.39
CA VAL A 290 13.58 12.87 2.28
C VAL A 290 13.17 12.71 3.73
N ASN A 291 12.27 13.56 4.24
CA ASN A 291 11.81 13.51 5.63
C ASN A 291 11.21 12.16 6.01
N PHE A 292 10.33 11.62 5.18
CA PHE A 292 9.76 10.30 5.42
C PHE A 292 10.78 9.19 5.21
N GLY A 293 11.64 9.31 4.21
CA GLY A 293 12.71 8.37 3.94
C GLY A 293 13.62 8.18 5.16
N ILE A 294 14.03 9.25 5.80
CA ILE A 294 14.86 9.21 7.03
C ILE A 294 14.13 8.47 8.15
N ILE A 295 12.84 8.75 8.37
CA ILE A 295 12.04 8.08 9.41
C ILE A 295 11.96 6.57 9.17
N TYR A 296 11.82 6.16 7.90
CA TYR A 296 11.72 4.76 7.51
C TYR A 296 13.08 4.09 7.24
N GLY A 297 14.19 4.72 7.62
CA GLY A 297 15.53 4.14 7.50
C GLY A 297 16.08 4.11 6.08
N LEU A 298 15.67 5.06 5.23
CA LEU A 298 16.22 5.21 3.89
C LEU A 298 17.72 5.53 4.00
N THR A 299 18.54 4.72 3.34
CA THR A 299 19.99 4.92 3.29
C THR A 299 20.36 6.00 2.24
N SER A 300 21.59 6.54 2.31
CA SER A 300 22.12 7.44 1.28
C SER A 300 22.01 6.85 -0.13
N PHE A 301 22.26 5.56 -0.28
CA PHE A 301 22.06 4.85 -1.56
C PHE A 301 20.59 4.87 -2.02
N GLY A 302 19.65 4.61 -1.11
CA GLY A 302 18.22 4.68 -1.41
C GLY A 302 17.78 6.08 -1.81
N LEU A 303 18.27 7.10 -1.07
CA LEU A 303 17.98 8.50 -1.33
C LEU A 303 18.53 8.98 -2.68
N SER A 304 19.80 8.68 -2.95
CA SER A 304 20.46 8.95 -4.23
C SER A 304 19.65 8.40 -5.42
N ARG A 305 19.20 7.16 -5.31
CA ARG A 305 18.37 6.53 -6.34
C ARG A 305 16.99 7.19 -6.50
N ASP A 306 16.35 7.55 -5.41
CA ASP A 306 15.02 8.17 -5.43
C ASP A 306 15.03 9.60 -5.97
N LEU A 307 16.11 10.33 -5.73
CA LEU A 307 16.28 11.70 -6.19
C LEU A 307 17.00 11.81 -7.54
N GLY A 308 17.66 10.73 -8.01
CA GLY A 308 18.44 10.73 -9.24
C GLY A 308 19.74 11.55 -9.13
N ILE A 309 20.30 11.64 -7.92
CA ILE A 309 21.55 12.34 -7.60
C ILE A 309 22.67 11.36 -7.29
N SER A 310 23.91 11.80 -7.20
CA SER A 310 25.02 10.94 -6.75
C SER A 310 24.93 10.64 -5.26
N ILE A 311 25.63 9.59 -4.79
CA ILE A 311 25.65 9.24 -3.36
C ILE A 311 26.39 10.30 -2.53
N ASP A 312 27.37 10.95 -3.15
CA ASP A 312 28.22 11.97 -2.50
C ASP A 312 27.53 13.34 -2.42
N GLU A 313 26.53 13.58 -3.25
CA GLU A 313 25.67 14.76 -3.27
C GLU A 313 24.54 14.66 -2.24
#